data_7f1abb5b83d1284dbb7807f5587c4437
#
_entry.id   7f1abb5b83d1284dbb7807f5587c4437
#
_cell.length_a   1.000
_cell.length_b   1.000
_cell.length_c   1.000
_cell.angle_alpha   90.00
_cell.angle_beta   90.00
_cell.angle_gamma   90.00
#
_symmetry.space_group_name_H-M   'P 1'
#
loop_
_entity.id
_entity.type
_entity.pdbx_description
1 polymer ?
#
loop_
_entity_poly.entity_id
_entity_poly.type
_entity_poly.pdbx_seq_one_letter_code
_entity_poly.pdbx_strand_id
1 'polypeptide(L)'
;MNLLEVKQKLLNRKEFNTTDTRTRNRILNKIEEVRNNPELHEEQEGLLITSETDLTNYIDKCIANEIFVLDLETTGLDCFSDAIVGVCLYTPEEKPCYIPINHTDIHNIRLEGQLNEDFVRSEVYRLMSSPSKYINQNLKFDIKFLNKVWDIPVNEEYIYWDTQIGAFLLNENEPTHALKPLYDKYILKKKDTGSKFKDLFGNTPFNYIPLDIAKIYGANDGYKTYKLYEFQKQFLDLNHPREDMRKLAYVFFEIEMKLLPVVIDMELTGIKLDLVRAKHLEHKYEGKLLESQEILTRIVDKYQAKIEKHSKLQPLIAKSGFNLNSPTQLQYLLFDIWKLPKIDGTSTGKAVLDGLLQLDIKDEYRLFIETLLDYKQNQKLLTAFIQKLPNEVKDDGCIHGRFSQIGAKTLRFSSSDPK
;
A
#
# COMPACT_ATOMS: atom_id res chain seq x y z
N MET A 1 -15.41 -3.31 -15.26
CA MET A 1 -15.98 -2.01 -14.81
C MET A 1 -15.96 -1.06 -15.99
N ASN A 2 -17.04 -0.32 -16.28
CA ASN A 2 -17.09 0.57 -17.44
C ASN A 2 -16.15 1.78 -17.19
N LEU A 3 -15.36 2.15 -18.20
CA LEU A 3 -14.40 3.28 -18.14
C LEU A 3 -15.05 4.59 -17.66
N LEU A 4 -16.33 4.78 -17.99
CA LEU A 4 -17.11 5.94 -17.54
C LEU A 4 -17.36 5.94 -16.03
N GLU A 5 -17.60 4.78 -15.45
CA GLU A 5 -17.81 4.61 -13.99
C GLU A 5 -16.51 4.82 -13.22
N VAL A 6 -15.38 4.31 -13.75
CA VAL A 6 -14.06 4.56 -13.19
C VAL A 6 -13.74 6.05 -13.21
N LYS A 7 -13.94 6.72 -14.36
CA LYS A 7 -13.74 8.17 -14.46
C LYS A 7 -14.59 8.95 -13.46
N GLN A 8 -15.86 8.57 -13.28
CA GLN A 8 -16.76 9.25 -12.36
C GLN A 8 -16.37 9.03 -10.89
N LYS A 9 -15.90 7.82 -10.54
CA LYS A 9 -15.34 7.54 -9.21
C LYS A 9 -14.03 8.29 -8.96
N LEU A 10 -13.15 8.40 -9.96
CA LEU A 10 -11.90 9.14 -9.87
C LEU A 10 -12.11 10.64 -9.65
N LEU A 11 -13.04 11.26 -10.40
CA LEU A 11 -13.35 12.68 -10.28
C LEU A 11 -13.92 13.07 -8.90
N ASN A 12 -14.46 12.12 -8.15
CA ASN A 12 -14.92 12.34 -6.79
C ASN A 12 -13.77 12.35 -5.77
N ARG A 13 -12.57 11.92 -6.13
CA ARG A 13 -11.41 12.01 -5.26
C ARG A 13 -10.82 13.42 -5.26
N LYS A 14 -10.42 13.89 -4.09
CA LYS A 14 -9.93 15.27 -3.88
C LYS A 14 -8.71 15.61 -4.75
N GLU A 15 -7.82 14.66 -4.98
CA GLU A 15 -6.61 14.81 -5.81
C GLU A 15 -6.88 14.96 -7.30
N PHE A 16 -8.04 14.48 -7.78
CA PHE A 16 -8.52 14.62 -9.17
C PHE A 16 -9.48 15.78 -9.37
N ASN A 17 -9.79 16.54 -8.32
CA ASN A 17 -10.69 17.69 -8.44
C ASN A 17 -9.96 18.90 -9.05
N THR A 18 -9.80 18.88 -10.37
CA THR A 18 -9.18 19.97 -11.13
C THR A 18 -10.07 21.19 -11.32
N THR A 19 -11.33 21.14 -10.90
CA THR A 19 -12.17 22.35 -10.80
C THR A 19 -11.71 23.26 -9.66
N ASP A 20 -11.09 22.70 -8.62
CA ASP A 20 -10.45 23.49 -7.59
C ASP A 20 -9.12 24.09 -8.09
N THR A 21 -9.04 25.41 -8.07
CA THR A 21 -7.87 26.17 -8.55
C THR A 21 -6.58 25.80 -7.84
N ARG A 22 -6.64 25.45 -6.54
CA ARG A 22 -5.44 25.04 -5.79
C ARG A 22 -4.90 23.71 -6.29
N THR A 23 -5.77 22.73 -6.48
CA THR A 23 -5.42 21.42 -7.02
C THR A 23 -4.83 21.55 -8.40
N ARG A 24 -5.46 22.32 -9.29
CA ARG A 24 -4.97 22.58 -10.65
C ARG A 24 -3.58 23.23 -10.66
N ASN A 25 -3.40 24.33 -9.91
CA ASN A 25 -2.11 25.02 -9.86
C ASN A 25 -1.01 24.14 -9.26
N ARG A 26 -1.33 23.31 -8.25
CA ARG A 26 -0.38 22.35 -7.69
C ARG A 26 0.11 21.36 -8.74
N ILE A 27 -0.80 20.79 -9.55
CA ILE A 27 -0.47 19.86 -10.64
C ILE A 27 0.44 20.54 -11.66
N LEU A 28 0.05 21.72 -12.17
CA LEU A 28 0.82 22.45 -13.17
C LEU A 28 2.22 22.83 -12.68
N ASN A 29 2.33 23.36 -11.46
CA ASN A 29 3.62 23.72 -10.87
C ASN A 29 4.51 22.48 -10.70
N LYS A 30 3.94 21.33 -10.32
CA LYS A 30 4.71 20.10 -10.16
C LYS A 30 5.19 19.55 -11.50
N ILE A 31 4.37 19.61 -12.54
CA ILE A 31 4.77 19.21 -13.90
C ILE A 31 5.95 20.08 -14.40
N GLU A 32 5.88 21.40 -14.18
CA GLU A 32 6.94 22.32 -14.57
C GLU A 32 8.26 22.06 -13.79
N GLU A 33 8.13 21.80 -12.47
CA GLU A 33 9.28 21.41 -11.63
C GLU A 33 9.95 20.14 -12.15
N VAL A 34 9.15 19.11 -12.48
CA VAL A 34 9.67 17.83 -12.99
C VAL A 34 10.30 18.00 -14.36
N ARG A 35 9.69 18.79 -15.25
CA ARG A 35 10.24 19.04 -16.60
C ARG A 35 11.63 19.67 -16.55
N ASN A 36 11.90 20.48 -15.55
CA ASN A 36 13.19 21.13 -15.34
C ASN A 36 14.15 20.32 -14.43
N ASN A 37 13.78 19.10 -14.00
CA ASN A 37 14.61 18.28 -13.14
C ASN A 37 15.73 17.59 -13.98
N PRO A 38 17.02 17.87 -13.71
CA PRO A 38 18.14 17.24 -14.44
C PRO A 38 18.15 15.71 -14.35
N GLU A 39 17.74 15.13 -13.22
CA GLU A 39 17.72 13.67 -13.00
C GLU A 39 16.81 12.96 -14.02
N LEU A 40 15.71 13.59 -14.43
CA LEU A 40 14.83 13.02 -15.44
C LEU A 40 15.51 12.93 -16.81
N HIS A 41 16.37 13.89 -17.13
CA HIS A 41 17.06 13.99 -18.43
C HIS A 41 18.34 13.13 -18.50
N GLU A 42 18.84 12.59 -17.39
CA GLU A 42 19.93 11.62 -17.35
C GLU A 42 19.49 10.19 -17.72
N GLU A 43 18.18 9.97 -17.81
CA GLU A 43 17.60 8.66 -18.11
C GLU A 43 17.83 8.26 -19.59
N GLN A 44 17.84 6.96 -19.84
CA GLN A 44 17.96 6.44 -21.20
C GLN A 44 16.77 6.88 -22.06
N GLU A 45 17.04 7.23 -23.33
CA GLU A 45 15.99 7.60 -24.28
C GLU A 45 15.06 6.40 -24.57
N GLY A 46 13.80 6.47 -24.10
CA GLY A 46 12.77 5.50 -24.40
C GLY A 46 11.99 5.85 -25.67
N LEU A 47 11.29 4.88 -26.21
CA LEU A 47 10.35 5.05 -27.32
C LEU A 47 8.97 5.43 -26.78
N LEU A 48 8.27 6.35 -27.47
CA LEU A 48 6.85 6.57 -27.28
C LEU A 48 6.12 5.86 -28.43
N ILE A 49 5.36 4.81 -28.10
CA ILE A 49 4.58 4.06 -29.09
C ILE A 49 3.20 4.66 -29.22
N THR A 50 2.90 5.23 -30.39
CA THR A 50 1.64 5.94 -30.70
C THR A 50 0.94 5.39 -31.92
N SER A 51 1.50 4.35 -32.58
CA SER A 51 0.86 3.65 -33.68
C SER A 51 0.61 2.18 -33.35
N GLU A 52 -0.49 1.64 -33.87
CA GLU A 52 -0.86 0.22 -33.68
C GLU A 52 0.20 -0.71 -34.28
N THR A 53 0.74 -0.37 -35.46
CA THR A 53 1.80 -1.13 -36.12
C THR A 53 3.07 -1.21 -35.28
N ASP A 54 3.49 -0.10 -34.67
CA ASP A 54 4.68 -0.09 -33.82
C ASP A 54 4.49 -0.94 -32.58
N LEU A 55 3.29 -0.90 -31.98
CA LEU A 55 2.98 -1.75 -30.83
C LEU A 55 3.01 -3.24 -31.21
N THR A 56 2.34 -3.64 -32.29
CA THR A 56 2.34 -5.03 -32.78
C THR A 56 3.78 -5.50 -33.02
N ASN A 57 4.60 -4.72 -33.73
CA ASN A 57 6.00 -5.03 -33.98
C ASN A 57 6.82 -5.19 -32.69
N TYR A 58 6.58 -4.33 -31.70
CA TYR A 58 7.28 -4.43 -30.42
C TYR A 58 6.88 -5.69 -29.63
N ILE A 59 5.61 -6.01 -29.61
CA ILE A 59 5.10 -7.25 -29.00
C ILE A 59 5.68 -8.48 -29.70
N ASP A 60 5.77 -8.49 -31.04
CA ASP A 60 6.41 -9.57 -31.79
C ASP A 60 7.86 -9.79 -31.37
N LYS A 61 8.61 -8.70 -31.12
CA LYS A 61 9.98 -8.78 -30.61
C LYS A 61 10.03 -9.34 -29.19
N CYS A 62 9.11 -8.95 -28.31
CA CYS A 62 9.01 -9.51 -26.96
C CYS A 62 8.78 -11.03 -27.01
N ILE A 63 7.89 -11.48 -27.88
CA ILE A 63 7.59 -12.91 -28.08
C ILE A 63 8.81 -13.65 -28.70
N ALA A 64 9.46 -13.06 -29.68
CA ALA A 64 10.63 -13.65 -30.32
C ALA A 64 11.83 -13.78 -29.38
N ASN A 65 12.00 -12.84 -28.46
CA ASN A 65 13.05 -12.87 -27.42
C ASN A 65 12.71 -13.82 -26.25
N GLU A 66 11.51 -14.35 -26.20
CA GLU A 66 11.01 -15.25 -25.15
C GLU A 66 11.14 -14.71 -23.71
N ILE A 67 11.37 -13.40 -23.56
CA ILE A 67 11.51 -12.73 -22.28
C ILE A 67 11.15 -11.24 -22.39
N PHE A 68 10.38 -10.74 -21.43
CA PHE A 68 9.99 -9.34 -21.41
C PHE A 68 9.77 -8.82 -20.01
N VAL A 69 9.80 -7.50 -19.86
CA VAL A 69 9.32 -6.75 -18.70
C VAL A 69 8.08 -5.99 -19.13
N LEU A 70 7.02 -6.07 -18.33
CA LEU A 70 5.82 -5.25 -18.46
C LEU A 70 5.55 -4.60 -17.13
N ASP A 71 5.45 -3.28 -17.11
CA ASP A 71 5.12 -2.47 -15.94
C ASP A 71 3.97 -1.54 -16.30
N LEU A 72 3.07 -1.28 -15.35
CA LEU A 72 1.87 -0.50 -15.57
C LEU A 72 1.95 0.84 -14.84
N GLU A 73 1.64 1.91 -15.55
CA GLU A 73 1.35 3.19 -14.94
C GLU A 73 -0.17 3.33 -14.75
N THR A 74 -0.56 3.71 -13.53
CA THR A 74 -1.96 3.70 -13.10
C THR A 74 -2.36 5.01 -12.43
N THR A 75 -3.67 5.26 -12.29
CA THR A 75 -4.18 6.44 -11.59
C THR A 75 -4.01 6.38 -10.07
N GLY A 76 -3.70 5.20 -9.52
CA GLY A 76 -3.50 4.94 -8.11
C GLY A 76 -3.17 3.48 -7.85
N LEU A 77 -3.27 3.02 -6.60
CA LEU A 77 -2.74 1.72 -6.18
C LEU A 77 -3.80 0.62 -6.00
N ASP A 78 -5.06 0.89 -6.28
CA ASP A 78 -6.18 -0.01 -6.02
C ASP A 78 -6.84 -0.47 -7.31
N CYS A 79 -6.54 -1.70 -7.75
CA CYS A 79 -7.08 -2.28 -8.98
C CYS A 79 -8.62 -2.42 -9.01
N PHE A 80 -9.32 -2.23 -7.88
CA PHE A 80 -10.78 -2.21 -7.81
C PHE A 80 -11.39 -0.83 -8.12
N SER A 81 -10.58 0.22 -8.13
CA SER A 81 -11.06 1.59 -8.28
C SER A 81 -10.18 2.49 -9.13
N ASP A 82 -8.99 2.04 -9.52
CA ASP A 82 -8.05 2.78 -10.37
C ASP A 82 -8.02 2.22 -11.79
N ALA A 83 -7.53 3.04 -12.73
CA ALA A 83 -7.42 2.70 -14.13
C ALA A 83 -5.95 2.59 -14.56
N ILE A 84 -5.70 1.84 -15.63
CA ILE A 84 -4.41 1.81 -16.31
C ILE A 84 -4.29 3.07 -17.16
N VAL A 85 -3.16 3.76 -17.06
CA VAL A 85 -2.85 5.00 -17.77
C VAL A 85 -1.92 4.74 -18.95
N GLY A 86 -0.98 3.82 -18.78
CA GLY A 86 -0.05 3.41 -19.83
C GLY A 86 0.66 2.11 -19.50
N VAL A 87 1.34 1.57 -20.48
CA VAL A 87 2.12 0.34 -20.39
C VAL A 87 3.58 0.63 -20.72
N CYS A 88 4.47 0.16 -19.87
CA CYS A 88 5.91 0.16 -20.09
C CYS A 88 6.32 -1.23 -20.53
N LEU A 89 7.05 -1.34 -21.64
CA LEU A 89 7.59 -2.62 -22.13
C LEU A 89 9.09 -2.53 -22.34
N TYR A 90 9.75 -3.63 -22.04
CA TYR A 90 11.15 -3.82 -22.38
C TYR A 90 11.43 -5.30 -22.73
N THR A 91 12.25 -5.51 -23.74
CA THR A 91 12.86 -6.80 -24.08
C THR A 91 14.32 -6.58 -24.49
N PRO A 92 15.23 -7.54 -24.30
CA PRO A 92 16.63 -7.41 -24.70
C PRO A 92 16.83 -6.92 -26.13
N GLU A 93 17.91 -6.14 -26.32
CA GLU A 93 18.33 -5.58 -27.61
C GLU A 93 17.39 -4.53 -28.20
N GLU A 94 16.29 -4.20 -27.53
CA GLU A 94 15.38 -3.13 -27.92
C GLU A 94 15.51 -1.90 -27.01
N LYS A 95 15.08 -0.74 -27.48
CA LYS A 95 14.91 0.43 -26.61
C LYS A 95 13.66 0.23 -25.74
N PRO A 96 13.71 0.59 -24.46
CA PRO A 96 12.51 0.54 -23.61
C PRO A 96 11.42 1.46 -24.17
N CYS A 97 10.17 1.09 -24.01
CA CYS A 97 9.07 1.87 -24.57
C CYS A 97 7.96 2.15 -23.57
N TYR A 98 7.23 3.22 -23.86
CA TYR A 98 6.00 3.61 -23.17
C TYR A 98 4.84 3.70 -24.16
N ILE A 99 3.72 3.08 -23.82
CA ILE A 99 2.47 3.05 -24.59
C ILE A 99 1.42 3.85 -23.82
N PRO A 100 1.11 5.10 -24.18
CA PRO A 100 0.11 5.90 -23.50
C PRO A 100 -1.30 5.48 -23.92
N ILE A 101 -2.22 5.46 -22.93
CA ILE A 101 -3.61 5.03 -23.16
C ILE A 101 -4.61 6.05 -22.63
N ASN A 102 -4.50 6.44 -21.34
CA ASN A 102 -5.51 7.20 -20.63
C ASN A 102 -4.97 8.49 -19.98
N HIS A 103 -4.01 9.16 -20.63
CA HIS A 103 -3.57 10.48 -20.21
C HIS A 103 -4.59 11.55 -20.57
N THR A 104 -4.71 12.52 -19.69
CA THR A 104 -5.60 13.68 -19.86
C THR A 104 -4.87 14.96 -19.49
N ASP A 105 -5.33 16.07 -20.03
CA ASP A 105 -4.95 17.38 -19.50
C ASP A 105 -5.65 17.67 -18.16
N ILE A 106 -5.35 18.84 -17.58
CA ILE A 106 -5.98 19.30 -16.33
C ILE A 106 -7.48 19.58 -16.44
N HIS A 107 -8.06 19.56 -17.64
CA HIS A 107 -9.49 19.69 -17.91
C HIS A 107 -10.14 18.31 -18.13
N ASN A 108 -9.39 17.22 -17.91
CA ASN A 108 -9.79 15.83 -18.17
C ASN A 108 -10.09 15.56 -19.65
N ILE A 109 -9.50 16.35 -20.56
CA ILE A 109 -9.54 16.11 -22.00
C ILE A 109 -8.41 15.13 -22.34
N ARG A 110 -8.76 14.07 -23.07
CA ARG A 110 -7.77 13.06 -23.50
C ARG A 110 -6.69 13.70 -24.36
N LEU A 111 -5.42 13.46 -24.04
CA LEU A 111 -4.29 13.93 -24.85
C LEU A 111 -4.27 13.23 -26.22
N GLU A 112 -3.76 13.91 -27.23
CA GLU A 112 -3.46 13.32 -28.55
C GLU A 112 -2.24 12.40 -28.48
N GLY A 113 -2.04 11.54 -29.48
CA GLY A 113 -0.90 10.65 -29.57
C GLY A 113 -0.98 9.44 -28.64
N GLN A 114 -2.17 8.98 -28.32
CA GLN A 114 -2.41 7.78 -27.50
C GLN A 114 -3.14 6.71 -28.30
N LEU A 115 -2.82 5.45 -28.03
CA LEU A 115 -3.50 4.31 -28.64
C LEU A 115 -4.88 4.05 -28.04
N ASN A 116 -5.72 3.35 -28.78
CA ASN A 116 -6.97 2.83 -28.26
C ASN A 116 -6.71 1.78 -27.18
N GLU A 117 -7.40 1.89 -26.03
CA GLU A 117 -7.19 0.99 -24.91
C GLU A 117 -7.53 -0.48 -25.25
N ASP A 118 -8.62 -0.71 -25.99
CA ASP A 118 -9.00 -2.08 -26.38
C ASP A 118 -7.97 -2.73 -27.29
N PHE A 119 -7.34 -1.95 -28.19
CA PHE A 119 -6.26 -2.45 -29.03
C PHE A 119 -5.02 -2.79 -28.19
N VAL A 120 -4.58 -1.91 -27.30
CA VAL A 120 -3.44 -2.15 -26.40
C VAL A 120 -3.72 -3.39 -25.53
N ARG A 121 -4.92 -3.47 -24.96
CA ARG A 121 -5.35 -4.63 -24.18
C ARG A 121 -5.26 -5.94 -24.99
N SER A 122 -5.67 -5.94 -26.23
CA SER A 122 -5.59 -7.15 -27.08
C SER A 122 -4.15 -7.57 -27.36
N GLU A 123 -3.25 -6.62 -27.60
CA GLU A 123 -1.84 -6.88 -27.82
C GLU A 123 -1.13 -7.36 -26.54
N VAL A 124 -1.45 -6.76 -25.38
CA VAL A 124 -0.97 -7.22 -24.09
C VAL A 124 -1.50 -8.63 -23.77
N TYR A 125 -2.78 -8.91 -24.08
CA TYR A 125 -3.33 -10.26 -23.94
C TYR A 125 -2.55 -11.27 -24.78
N ARG A 126 -2.23 -10.92 -26.03
CA ARG A 126 -1.42 -11.77 -26.92
C ARG A 126 -0.03 -12.05 -26.34
N LEU A 127 0.63 -11.03 -25.78
CA LEU A 127 1.93 -11.18 -25.11
C LEU A 127 1.83 -12.08 -23.88
N MET A 128 0.87 -11.80 -22.98
CA MET A 128 0.68 -12.57 -21.74
C MET A 128 0.24 -14.02 -21.99
N SER A 129 -0.31 -14.32 -23.17
CA SER A 129 -0.68 -15.67 -23.59
C SER A 129 0.46 -16.42 -24.30
N SER A 130 1.58 -15.75 -24.58
CA SER A 130 2.76 -16.35 -25.19
C SER A 130 3.59 -17.12 -24.15
N PRO A 131 4.43 -18.10 -24.56
CA PRO A 131 5.31 -18.83 -23.64
C PRO A 131 6.53 -18.00 -23.21
N SER A 132 6.44 -16.68 -23.25
CA SER A 132 7.54 -15.78 -22.92
C SER A 132 7.64 -15.55 -21.42
N LYS A 133 8.85 -15.47 -20.89
CA LYS A 133 9.14 -15.26 -19.47
C LYS A 133 8.82 -13.83 -19.06
N TYR A 134 7.87 -13.70 -18.16
CA TYR A 134 7.48 -12.39 -17.59
C TYR A 134 8.33 -12.05 -16.37
N ILE A 135 9.01 -10.93 -16.46
CA ILE A 135 9.83 -10.35 -15.40
C ILE A 135 9.23 -9.00 -15.00
N ASN A 136 9.13 -8.72 -13.71
CA ASN A 136 8.86 -7.35 -13.26
C ASN A 136 9.38 -7.08 -11.83
N GLN A 137 9.19 -5.86 -11.38
CA GLN A 137 9.42 -5.39 -10.03
C GLN A 137 8.07 -5.30 -9.30
N ASN A 138 7.84 -6.12 -8.28
CA ASN A 138 6.55 -6.20 -7.60
C ASN A 138 5.41 -6.65 -8.54
N LEU A 139 5.67 -7.75 -9.26
CA LEU A 139 4.77 -8.40 -10.23
C LEU A 139 3.31 -8.46 -9.82
N LYS A 140 3.08 -8.65 -8.54
CA LYS A 140 1.73 -8.76 -7.97
C LYS A 140 0.86 -7.54 -8.26
N PHE A 141 1.45 -6.35 -8.28
CA PHE A 141 0.73 -5.11 -8.57
C PHE A 141 0.16 -5.14 -9.99
N ASP A 142 1.01 -5.40 -10.97
CA ASP A 142 0.65 -5.37 -12.39
C ASP A 142 -0.31 -6.49 -12.76
N ILE A 143 -0.07 -7.71 -12.27
CA ILE A 143 -0.95 -8.86 -12.53
C ILE A 143 -2.36 -8.61 -12.01
N LYS A 144 -2.51 -7.98 -10.84
CA LYS A 144 -3.85 -7.65 -10.33
C LYS A 144 -4.57 -6.63 -11.22
N PHE A 145 -3.86 -5.62 -11.72
CA PHE A 145 -4.45 -4.66 -12.66
C PHE A 145 -4.80 -5.32 -14.00
N LEU A 146 -3.91 -6.13 -14.57
CA LEU A 146 -4.18 -6.89 -15.79
C LEU A 146 -5.42 -7.77 -15.64
N ASN A 147 -5.52 -8.50 -14.54
CA ASN A 147 -6.66 -9.37 -14.27
C ASN A 147 -7.96 -8.58 -14.01
N LYS A 148 -7.92 -7.61 -13.09
CA LYS A 148 -9.15 -6.95 -12.59
C LYS A 148 -9.68 -5.88 -13.53
N VAL A 149 -8.78 -5.11 -14.18
CA VAL A 149 -9.16 -3.99 -15.03
C VAL A 149 -9.34 -4.42 -16.48
N TRP A 150 -8.46 -5.27 -16.98
CA TRP A 150 -8.46 -5.69 -18.38
C TRP A 150 -8.99 -7.12 -18.62
N ASP A 151 -9.28 -7.86 -17.55
CA ASP A 151 -9.71 -9.25 -17.64
C ASP A 151 -8.71 -10.14 -18.39
N ILE A 152 -7.42 -9.87 -18.20
CA ILE A 152 -6.31 -10.64 -18.76
C ILE A 152 -5.86 -11.68 -17.73
N PRO A 153 -6.12 -12.97 -17.94
CA PRO A 153 -5.55 -14.01 -17.10
C PRO A 153 -4.04 -14.09 -17.35
N VAL A 154 -3.27 -14.14 -16.29
CA VAL A 154 -1.83 -14.36 -16.39
C VAL A 154 -1.52 -15.81 -16.09
N ASN A 155 -0.88 -16.50 -17.04
CA ASN A 155 -0.47 -17.88 -16.85
C ASN A 155 0.69 -17.94 -15.85
N GLU A 156 0.46 -18.62 -14.73
CA GLU A 156 1.43 -18.77 -13.63
C GLU A 156 2.76 -19.39 -14.09
N GLU A 157 2.73 -20.26 -15.10
CA GLU A 157 3.90 -20.93 -15.67
C GLU A 157 4.91 -19.93 -16.27
N TYR A 158 4.44 -18.77 -16.76
CA TYR A 158 5.28 -17.76 -17.40
C TYR A 158 5.68 -16.61 -16.49
N ILE A 159 5.18 -16.58 -15.24
CA ILE A 159 5.65 -15.67 -14.18
C ILE A 159 7.05 -16.15 -13.76
N TYR A 160 8.07 -15.46 -14.25
CA TYR A 160 9.43 -15.97 -14.15
C TYR A 160 10.25 -15.34 -13.03
N TRP A 161 10.17 -14.00 -12.85
CA TRP A 161 11.05 -13.32 -11.90
C TRP A 161 10.43 -12.06 -11.34
N ASP A 162 10.33 -11.98 -10.02
CA ASP A 162 10.05 -10.72 -9.30
C ASP A 162 11.36 -10.19 -8.71
N THR A 163 11.83 -9.04 -9.23
CA THR A 163 13.09 -8.46 -8.80
C THR A 163 13.03 -7.91 -7.37
N GLN A 164 11.84 -7.60 -6.84
CA GLN A 164 11.66 -7.17 -5.46
C GLN A 164 11.85 -8.35 -4.48
N ILE A 165 11.26 -9.50 -4.78
CA ILE A 165 11.43 -10.74 -4.01
C ILE A 165 12.90 -11.18 -4.09
N GLY A 166 13.48 -11.17 -5.29
CA GLY A 166 14.90 -11.50 -5.49
C GLY A 166 15.84 -10.62 -4.67
N ALA A 167 15.60 -9.31 -4.66
CA ALA A 167 16.40 -8.36 -3.86
C ALA A 167 16.27 -8.62 -2.35
N PHE A 168 15.06 -8.90 -1.87
CA PHE A 168 14.84 -9.19 -0.47
C PHE A 168 15.55 -10.46 -0.01
N LEU A 169 15.49 -11.53 -0.80
CA LEU A 169 16.20 -12.78 -0.48
C LEU A 169 17.72 -12.62 -0.50
N LEU A 170 18.26 -11.81 -1.42
CA LEU A 170 19.69 -11.52 -1.49
C LEU A 170 20.17 -10.67 -0.32
N ASN A 171 19.35 -9.73 0.15
CA ASN A 171 19.65 -8.89 1.32
C ASN A 171 18.39 -8.33 1.97
N GLU A 172 17.88 -8.99 3.00
CA GLU A 172 16.72 -8.58 3.79
C GLU A 172 16.98 -7.32 4.64
N ASN A 173 18.22 -6.86 4.73
CA ASN A 173 18.61 -5.67 5.49
C ASN A 173 18.65 -4.38 4.63
N GLU A 174 18.26 -4.45 3.36
CA GLU A 174 18.15 -3.25 2.56
C GLU A 174 17.14 -2.25 3.17
N PRO A 175 17.48 -0.97 3.22
CA PRO A 175 16.56 0.05 3.73
C PRO A 175 15.24 0.12 2.94
N THR A 176 15.29 -0.26 1.67
CA THR A 176 14.14 -0.32 0.75
C THR A 176 14.43 -1.33 -0.35
N HIS A 177 13.37 -2.03 -0.80
CA HIS A 177 13.40 -2.92 -1.97
C HIS A 177 12.70 -2.30 -3.18
N ALA A 178 12.68 -0.95 -3.27
CA ALA A 178 12.16 -0.23 -4.43
C ALA A 178 13.17 -0.26 -5.59
N LEU A 179 12.68 -0.27 -6.83
CA LEU A 179 13.47 -0.43 -8.05
C LEU A 179 14.64 0.56 -8.16
N LYS A 180 14.36 1.85 -8.12
CA LYS A 180 15.36 2.90 -8.37
C LYS A 180 16.52 2.88 -7.37
N PRO A 181 16.29 2.84 -6.04
CA PRO A 181 17.36 2.68 -5.06
C PRO A 181 18.21 1.43 -5.27
N LEU A 182 17.58 0.29 -5.62
CA LEU A 182 18.32 -0.95 -5.88
C LEU A 182 19.15 -0.84 -7.16
N TYR A 183 18.58 -0.28 -8.23
CA TYR A 183 19.29 -0.06 -9.50
C TYR A 183 20.49 0.87 -9.31
N ASP A 184 20.31 2.01 -8.65
CA ASP A 184 21.39 2.96 -8.38
C ASP A 184 22.52 2.31 -7.59
N LYS A 185 22.18 1.56 -6.53
CA LYS A 185 23.16 0.90 -5.66
C LYS A 185 23.91 -0.22 -6.37
N TYR A 186 23.20 -1.15 -7.01
CA TYR A 186 23.79 -2.39 -7.50
C TYR A 186 24.28 -2.30 -8.95
N ILE A 187 23.63 -1.50 -9.78
CA ILE A 187 23.96 -1.36 -11.20
C ILE A 187 24.85 -0.14 -11.44
N LEU A 188 24.41 1.05 -11.00
CA LEU A 188 25.19 2.29 -11.21
C LEU A 188 26.26 2.51 -10.15
N LYS A 189 26.23 1.75 -9.03
CA LYS A 189 27.17 1.89 -7.90
C LYS A 189 27.21 3.31 -7.31
N LYS A 190 26.09 4.02 -7.38
CA LYS A 190 25.91 5.35 -6.78
C LYS A 190 25.69 5.20 -5.27
N LYS A 191 26.16 6.18 -4.48
CA LYS A 191 25.96 6.20 -3.01
C LYS A 191 24.61 6.80 -2.63
N ASP A 192 24.16 7.80 -3.37
CA ASP A 192 22.84 8.42 -3.19
C ASP A 192 21.86 7.78 -4.17
N THR A 193 20.71 7.42 -3.65
CA THR A 193 19.66 6.74 -4.39
C THR A 193 18.69 7.77 -4.99
N GLY A 194 18.42 7.63 -6.29
CA GLY A 194 17.59 8.54 -7.05
C GLY A 194 16.17 8.75 -6.51
N SER A 195 15.53 9.78 -7.02
CA SER A 195 14.23 10.27 -6.59
C SER A 195 13.12 9.24 -6.80
N LYS A 196 12.33 9.00 -5.74
CA LYS A 196 11.13 8.17 -5.83
C LYS A 196 10.03 8.92 -6.61
N PHE A 197 9.05 8.19 -7.15
CA PHE A 197 7.86 8.79 -7.79
C PHE A 197 7.27 9.94 -6.98
N LYS A 198 7.10 9.73 -5.67
CA LYS A 198 6.52 10.74 -4.78
C LYS A 198 7.39 12.00 -4.64
N ASP A 199 8.68 11.87 -4.75
CA ASP A 199 9.63 13.00 -4.68
C ASP A 199 9.54 13.83 -5.96
N LEU A 200 9.39 13.18 -7.14
CA LEU A 200 9.22 13.84 -8.43
C LEU A 200 7.82 14.42 -8.61
N PHE A 201 6.79 13.62 -8.43
CA PHE A 201 5.42 13.97 -8.80
C PHE A 201 4.51 14.33 -7.61
N GLY A 202 4.97 14.09 -6.36
CA GLY A 202 4.16 14.33 -5.17
C GLY A 202 2.89 13.45 -5.16
N ASN A 203 1.74 14.09 -5.02
CA ASN A 203 0.43 13.43 -5.11
C ASN A 203 -0.27 13.74 -6.46
N THR A 204 0.50 14.04 -7.52
CA THR A 204 -0.07 14.26 -8.85
C THR A 204 -0.43 12.90 -9.45
N PRO A 205 -1.69 12.65 -9.82
CA PRO A 205 -2.08 11.43 -10.50
C PRO A 205 -1.37 11.29 -11.85
N PHE A 206 -0.96 10.08 -12.21
CA PHE A 206 -0.11 9.86 -13.38
C PHE A 206 -0.77 10.23 -14.71
N ASN A 207 -2.10 10.13 -14.78
CA ASN A 207 -2.84 10.52 -15.99
C ASN A 207 -2.70 12.00 -16.37
N TYR A 208 -2.31 12.88 -15.43
CA TYR A 208 -2.04 14.30 -15.72
C TYR A 208 -0.58 14.56 -16.12
N ILE A 209 0.29 13.55 -16.11
CA ILE A 209 1.67 13.70 -16.52
C ILE A 209 1.73 13.78 -18.06
N PRO A 210 2.36 14.81 -18.65
CA PRO A 210 2.52 14.91 -20.09
C PRO A 210 3.28 13.74 -20.71
N LEU A 211 2.97 13.36 -21.95
CA LEU A 211 3.50 12.16 -22.59
C LEU A 211 5.03 12.19 -22.75
N ASP A 212 5.63 13.35 -22.94
CA ASP A 212 7.09 13.54 -23.01
C ASP A 212 7.78 13.16 -21.70
N ILE A 213 7.21 13.53 -20.56
CA ILE A 213 7.70 13.19 -19.23
C ILE A 213 7.37 11.73 -18.89
N ALA A 214 6.12 11.30 -19.12
CA ALA A 214 5.66 9.94 -18.86
C ALA A 214 6.50 8.89 -19.60
N LYS A 215 6.87 9.16 -20.85
CA LYS A 215 7.79 8.33 -21.64
C LYS A 215 9.13 8.13 -20.94
N ILE A 216 9.76 9.22 -20.48
CA ILE A 216 11.09 9.14 -19.85
C ILE A 216 11.01 8.35 -18.55
N TYR A 217 9.98 8.62 -17.74
CA TYR A 217 9.81 7.98 -16.46
C TYR A 217 9.47 6.49 -16.59
N GLY A 218 8.39 6.18 -17.33
CA GLY A 218 7.83 4.82 -17.40
C GLY A 218 8.69 3.86 -18.23
N ALA A 219 9.18 4.27 -19.43
CA ALA A 219 9.98 3.38 -20.25
C ALA A 219 11.24 2.88 -19.51
N ASN A 220 11.89 3.74 -18.71
CA ASN A 220 13.11 3.38 -18.01
C ASN A 220 12.90 2.38 -16.85
N ASP A 221 11.73 2.31 -16.27
CA ASP A 221 11.46 1.36 -15.17
C ASP A 221 11.51 -0.09 -15.71
N GLY A 222 11.05 -0.34 -16.95
CA GLY A 222 11.22 -1.64 -17.62
C GLY A 222 12.69 -2.03 -17.83
N TYR A 223 13.50 -1.11 -18.36
CA TYR A 223 14.94 -1.32 -18.55
C TYR A 223 15.67 -1.57 -17.23
N LYS A 224 15.41 -0.75 -16.21
CA LYS A 224 16.03 -0.89 -14.88
C LYS A 224 15.68 -2.22 -14.24
N THR A 225 14.42 -2.64 -14.35
CA THR A 225 13.94 -3.95 -13.85
C THR A 225 14.71 -5.09 -14.51
N TYR A 226 14.88 -5.05 -15.83
CA TYR A 226 15.65 -6.07 -16.53
C TYR A 226 17.13 -6.09 -16.12
N LYS A 227 17.78 -4.92 -15.97
CA LYS A 227 19.16 -4.85 -15.50
C LYS A 227 19.32 -5.37 -14.06
N LEU A 228 18.35 -5.12 -13.21
CA LEU A 228 18.34 -5.68 -11.85
C LEU A 228 18.16 -7.21 -11.87
N TYR A 229 17.30 -7.73 -12.75
CA TYR A 229 17.21 -9.17 -13.01
C TYR A 229 18.54 -9.77 -13.47
N GLU A 230 19.22 -9.14 -14.46
CA GLU A 230 20.53 -9.62 -14.94
C GLU A 230 21.59 -9.67 -13.82
N PHE A 231 21.54 -8.73 -12.90
CA PHE A 231 22.38 -8.74 -11.71
C PHE A 231 22.00 -9.89 -10.76
N GLN A 232 20.72 -10.04 -10.44
CA GLN A 232 20.25 -11.00 -9.44
C GLN A 232 20.43 -12.46 -9.91
N LYS A 233 20.21 -12.77 -11.19
CA LYS A 233 20.34 -14.13 -11.73
C LYS A 233 21.73 -14.73 -11.57
N GLN A 234 22.76 -13.90 -11.36
CA GLN A 234 24.12 -14.38 -11.10
C GLN A 234 24.24 -15.05 -9.74
N PHE A 235 23.35 -14.74 -8.81
CA PHE A 235 23.34 -15.25 -7.43
C PHE A 235 22.22 -16.26 -7.20
N LEU A 236 21.04 -16.01 -7.77
CA LEU A 236 19.85 -16.86 -7.66
C LEU A 236 19.84 -17.87 -8.83
N ASP A 237 20.79 -18.80 -8.80
CA ASP A 237 20.94 -19.86 -9.77
C ASP A 237 20.98 -21.22 -9.03
N LEU A 238 20.10 -22.15 -9.43
CA LEU A 238 20.04 -23.51 -8.87
C LEU A 238 21.33 -24.32 -9.10
N ASN A 239 22.15 -23.91 -10.06
CA ASN A 239 23.46 -24.51 -10.36
C ASN A 239 24.64 -23.65 -9.83
N HIS A 240 24.39 -22.67 -9.00
CA HIS A 240 25.43 -21.79 -8.47
C HIS A 240 26.50 -22.62 -7.73
N PRO A 241 27.82 -22.31 -7.87
CA PRO A 241 28.90 -23.08 -7.25
C PRO A 241 28.80 -23.16 -5.71
N ARG A 242 28.34 -22.09 -5.07
CA ARG A 242 28.16 -22.03 -3.61
C ARG A 242 26.82 -22.65 -3.19
N GLU A 243 26.86 -23.52 -2.17
CA GLU A 243 25.68 -24.23 -1.66
C GLU A 243 24.62 -23.29 -1.06
N ASP A 244 25.05 -22.26 -0.33
CA ASP A 244 24.14 -21.28 0.27
C ASP A 244 23.34 -20.51 -0.79
N MET A 245 23.97 -20.17 -1.93
CA MET A 245 23.28 -19.53 -3.06
C MET A 245 22.30 -20.48 -3.74
N ARG A 246 22.65 -21.78 -3.90
CA ARG A 246 21.69 -22.77 -4.43
C ARG A 246 20.48 -22.96 -3.52
N LYS A 247 20.69 -22.95 -2.18
CA LYS A 247 19.56 -22.99 -1.23
C LYS A 247 18.69 -21.75 -1.35
N LEU A 248 19.30 -20.58 -1.51
CA LEU A 248 18.57 -19.33 -1.70
C LEU A 248 17.79 -19.31 -3.01
N ALA A 249 18.40 -19.79 -4.12
CA ALA A 249 17.75 -19.97 -5.40
C ALA A 249 16.57 -20.95 -5.30
N TYR A 250 16.71 -22.05 -4.55
CA TYR A 250 15.60 -22.97 -4.27
C TYR A 250 14.44 -22.26 -3.56
N VAL A 251 14.72 -21.46 -2.51
CA VAL A 251 13.67 -20.67 -1.85
C VAL A 251 13.01 -19.71 -2.81
N PHE A 252 13.78 -19.05 -3.66
CA PHE A 252 13.25 -18.12 -4.67
C PHE A 252 12.31 -18.82 -5.65
N PHE A 253 12.79 -19.87 -6.36
CA PHE A 253 12.02 -20.51 -7.42
C PHE A 253 10.94 -21.46 -6.92
N GLU A 254 11.24 -22.26 -5.90
CA GLU A 254 10.37 -23.34 -5.46
C GLU A 254 9.39 -22.94 -4.36
N ILE A 255 9.62 -21.80 -3.70
CA ILE A 255 8.75 -21.31 -2.64
C ILE A 255 8.14 -19.96 -3.04
N GLU A 256 8.95 -18.91 -3.09
CA GLU A 256 8.43 -17.53 -3.17
C GLU A 256 7.74 -17.21 -4.52
N MET A 257 8.36 -17.63 -5.64
CA MET A 257 7.77 -17.40 -6.96
C MET A 257 6.51 -18.27 -7.19
N LYS A 258 6.47 -19.50 -6.65
CA LYS A 258 5.27 -20.35 -6.70
C LYS A 258 4.16 -19.88 -5.76
N LEU A 259 4.51 -19.19 -4.70
CA LEU A 259 3.57 -18.62 -3.75
C LEU A 259 2.93 -17.32 -4.27
N LEU A 260 3.61 -16.60 -5.15
CA LEU A 260 3.15 -15.32 -5.69
C LEU A 260 1.75 -15.38 -6.33
N PRO A 261 1.43 -16.33 -7.25
CA PRO A 261 0.08 -16.47 -7.79
C PRO A 261 -0.98 -16.74 -6.73
N VAL A 262 -0.66 -17.55 -5.72
CA VAL A 262 -1.57 -17.83 -4.60
C VAL A 262 -1.88 -16.56 -3.81
N VAL A 263 -0.88 -15.74 -3.55
CA VAL A 263 -1.06 -14.45 -2.86
C VAL A 263 -1.90 -13.49 -3.69
N ILE A 264 -1.70 -13.45 -5.00
CA ILE A 264 -2.52 -12.66 -5.93
C ILE A 264 -3.99 -13.10 -5.86
N ASP A 265 -4.25 -14.40 -5.95
CA ASP A 265 -5.61 -14.96 -5.87
C ASP A 265 -6.26 -14.64 -4.51
N MET A 266 -5.55 -14.78 -3.42
CA MET A 266 -6.02 -14.40 -2.08
C MET A 266 -6.42 -12.92 -2.01
N GLU A 267 -5.62 -12.01 -2.57
CA GLU A 267 -5.89 -10.58 -2.59
C GLU A 267 -7.07 -10.21 -3.51
N LEU A 268 -7.21 -10.89 -4.66
CA LEU A 268 -8.31 -10.67 -5.61
C LEU A 268 -9.62 -11.29 -5.15
N THR A 269 -9.59 -12.44 -4.48
CA THR A 269 -10.78 -13.10 -3.92
C THR A 269 -11.32 -12.34 -2.71
N GLY A 270 -10.42 -11.87 -1.83
CA GLY A 270 -10.80 -11.14 -0.63
C GLY A 270 -11.53 -11.98 0.41
N ILE A 271 -12.08 -11.31 1.41
CA ILE A 271 -12.83 -11.91 2.52
C ILE A 271 -14.20 -11.26 2.60
N LYS A 272 -15.26 -12.05 2.46
CA LYS A 272 -16.64 -11.56 2.56
C LYS A 272 -16.96 -11.13 3.99
N LEU A 273 -17.51 -9.93 4.14
CA LEU A 273 -17.96 -9.40 5.43
C LEU A 273 -19.49 -9.46 5.54
N ASP A 274 -19.98 -10.01 6.64
CA ASP A 274 -21.41 -9.93 7.00
C ASP A 274 -21.73 -8.54 7.59
N LEU A 275 -22.19 -7.64 6.73
CA LEU A 275 -22.54 -6.26 7.10
C LEU A 275 -23.71 -6.19 8.09
N VAL A 276 -24.66 -7.13 8.02
CA VAL A 276 -25.80 -7.19 8.94
C VAL A 276 -25.30 -7.54 10.34
N ARG A 277 -24.43 -8.52 10.42
CA ARG A 277 -23.79 -8.91 11.68
C ARG A 277 -22.90 -7.81 12.24
N ALA A 278 -22.13 -7.13 11.38
CA ALA A 278 -21.29 -6.00 11.78
C ALA A 278 -22.12 -4.88 12.43
N LYS A 279 -23.24 -4.49 11.80
CA LYS A 279 -24.18 -3.48 12.35
C LYS A 279 -24.80 -3.91 13.67
N HIS A 280 -25.18 -5.19 13.79
CA HIS A 280 -25.69 -5.71 15.07
C HIS A 280 -24.62 -5.66 16.18
N LEU A 281 -23.37 -6.00 15.85
CA LEU A 281 -22.26 -5.91 16.79
C LEU A 281 -21.97 -4.46 17.18
N GLU A 282 -22.07 -3.51 16.24
CA GLU A 282 -21.89 -2.08 16.51
C GLU A 282 -22.85 -1.63 17.62
N HIS A 283 -24.15 -1.81 17.45
CA HIS A 283 -25.15 -1.45 18.47
C HIS A 283 -24.91 -2.15 19.82
N LYS A 284 -24.52 -3.43 19.78
CA LYS A 284 -24.22 -4.17 21.00
C LYS A 284 -23.04 -3.57 21.78
N TYR A 285 -21.96 -3.22 21.07
CA TYR A 285 -20.75 -2.70 21.71
C TYR A 285 -20.90 -1.22 22.09
N GLU A 286 -21.68 -0.44 21.37
CA GLU A 286 -22.07 0.92 21.78
C GLU A 286 -22.86 0.89 23.09
N GLY A 287 -23.85 -0.01 23.25
CA GLY A 287 -24.58 -0.21 24.51
C GLY A 287 -23.64 -0.55 25.66
N LYS A 288 -22.74 -1.52 25.49
CA LYS A 288 -21.73 -1.88 26.50
C LYS A 288 -20.81 -0.71 26.89
N LEU A 289 -20.43 0.11 25.92
CA LEU A 289 -19.59 1.28 26.20
C LEU A 289 -20.34 2.33 27.00
N LEU A 290 -21.62 2.58 26.69
CA LEU A 290 -22.47 3.49 27.45
C LEU A 290 -22.62 3.04 28.90
N GLU A 291 -22.98 1.75 29.15
CA GLU A 291 -23.09 1.18 30.48
C GLU A 291 -21.78 1.31 31.27
N SER A 292 -20.63 0.97 30.65
CA SER A 292 -19.32 1.10 31.27
C SER A 292 -18.98 2.56 31.58
N GLN A 293 -19.28 3.47 30.66
CA GLN A 293 -19.03 4.89 30.80
C GLN A 293 -19.86 5.49 31.94
N GLU A 294 -21.12 5.10 32.08
CA GLU A 294 -21.98 5.55 33.20
C GLU A 294 -21.42 5.11 34.56
N ILE A 295 -20.98 3.86 34.68
CA ILE A 295 -20.34 3.36 35.91
C ILE A 295 -19.08 4.14 36.24
N LEU A 296 -18.19 4.29 35.24
CA LEU A 296 -16.90 4.98 35.40
C LEU A 296 -17.12 6.46 35.79
N THR A 297 -18.04 7.15 35.09
CA THR A 297 -18.36 8.57 35.36
C THR A 297 -18.92 8.72 36.78
N ARG A 298 -19.87 7.88 37.18
CA ARG A 298 -20.43 7.91 38.53
C ARG A 298 -19.37 7.75 39.62
N ILE A 299 -18.35 6.91 39.39
CA ILE A 299 -17.25 6.74 40.35
C ILE A 299 -16.34 7.97 40.34
N VAL A 300 -16.01 8.54 39.18
CA VAL A 300 -15.18 9.75 39.06
C VAL A 300 -15.85 10.94 39.72
N ASP A 301 -17.16 11.12 39.54
CA ASP A 301 -17.95 12.23 40.09
C ASP A 301 -17.89 12.30 41.62
N LYS A 302 -17.82 11.15 42.31
CA LYS A 302 -17.63 11.13 43.77
C LYS A 302 -16.32 11.79 44.21
N TYR A 303 -15.36 11.91 43.33
CA TYR A 303 -14.06 12.51 43.59
C TYR A 303 -13.91 13.92 43.00
N GLN A 304 -14.97 14.47 42.40
CA GLN A 304 -14.96 15.77 41.70
C GLN A 304 -14.31 16.89 42.53
N ALA A 305 -14.66 17.01 43.78
CA ALA A 305 -14.09 18.03 44.68
C ALA A 305 -12.56 17.88 44.90
N LYS A 306 -12.02 16.67 44.81
CA LYS A 306 -10.57 16.41 44.87
C LYS A 306 -9.91 16.64 43.52
N ILE A 307 -10.58 16.29 42.45
CA ILE A 307 -10.14 16.50 41.08
C ILE A 307 -10.00 18.02 40.78
N GLU A 308 -11.00 18.81 41.15
CA GLU A 308 -11.00 20.27 40.97
C GLU A 308 -9.92 21.01 41.80
N LYS A 309 -9.53 20.43 42.94
CA LYS A 309 -8.43 20.95 43.76
C LYS A 309 -7.05 20.50 43.32
N HIS A 310 -6.95 19.56 42.39
CA HIS A 310 -5.67 19.02 41.96
C HIS A 310 -5.03 19.92 40.90
N SER A 311 -3.92 20.57 41.23
CA SER A 311 -3.29 21.62 40.42
C SER A 311 -2.93 21.23 38.99
N LYS A 312 -2.59 19.96 38.76
CA LYS A 312 -2.20 19.45 37.44
C LYS A 312 -3.38 18.84 36.67
N LEU A 313 -4.39 18.29 37.35
CA LEU A 313 -5.53 17.65 36.73
C LEU A 313 -6.62 18.64 36.33
N GLN A 314 -6.89 19.63 37.20
CA GLN A 314 -7.90 20.64 36.97
C GLN A 314 -7.78 21.37 35.62
N PRO A 315 -6.60 21.85 35.19
CA PRO A 315 -6.47 22.46 33.85
C PRO A 315 -6.75 21.54 32.68
N LEU A 316 -6.50 20.22 32.83
CA LEU A 316 -6.74 19.23 31.79
C LEU A 316 -8.22 18.91 31.58
N ILE A 317 -9.02 19.06 32.63
CA ILE A 317 -10.46 18.76 32.58
C ILE A 317 -11.35 19.97 32.35
N ALA A 318 -10.81 21.19 32.50
CA ALA A 318 -11.57 22.43 32.51
C ALA A 318 -12.39 22.67 31.21
N LYS A 319 -11.95 22.15 30.07
CA LYS A 319 -12.62 22.35 28.77
C LYS A 319 -13.57 21.22 28.37
N SER A 320 -13.30 19.99 28.77
CA SER A 320 -13.97 18.80 28.22
C SER A 320 -14.36 17.75 29.26
N GLY A 321 -14.22 18.04 30.56
CA GLY A 321 -14.44 17.08 31.63
C GLY A 321 -13.35 16.01 31.74
N PHE A 322 -13.58 15.00 32.56
CA PHE A 322 -12.65 13.89 32.75
C PHE A 322 -12.70 12.91 31.56
N ASN A 323 -11.56 12.69 30.95
CA ASN A 323 -11.42 11.81 29.79
C ASN A 323 -10.84 10.45 30.20
N LEU A 324 -11.66 9.40 30.15
CA LEU A 324 -11.30 8.01 30.46
C LEU A 324 -10.22 7.43 29.54
N ASN A 325 -10.00 8.03 28.37
CA ASN A 325 -8.95 7.63 27.42
C ASN A 325 -7.63 8.39 27.61
N SER A 326 -7.59 9.37 28.51
CA SER A 326 -6.36 10.13 28.78
C SER A 326 -5.47 9.40 29.82
N PRO A 327 -4.30 8.86 29.41
CA PRO A 327 -3.39 8.22 30.38
C PRO A 327 -2.99 9.15 31.51
N THR A 328 -2.76 10.43 31.21
CA THR A 328 -2.36 11.45 32.17
C THR A 328 -3.44 11.73 33.22
N GLN A 329 -4.70 11.85 32.78
CA GLN A 329 -5.81 12.09 33.71
C GLN A 329 -6.06 10.87 34.62
N LEU A 330 -6.02 9.66 34.04
CA LEU A 330 -6.10 8.40 34.79
C LEU A 330 -4.97 8.27 35.80
N GLN A 331 -3.74 8.65 35.40
CA GLN A 331 -2.57 8.64 36.28
C GLN A 331 -2.80 9.49 37.54
N TYR A 332 -3.28 10.72 37.39
CA TYR A 332 -3.57 11.59 38.53
C TYR A 332 -4.69 11.06 39.40
N LEU A 333 -5.74 10.48 38.82
CA LEU A 333 -6.84 9.87 39.56
C LEU A 333 -6.35 8.68 40.40
N LEU A 334 -5.66 7.73 39.78
CA LEU A 334 -5.25 6.47 40.41
C LEU A 334 -4.15 6.70 41.46
N PHE A 335 -3.10 7.45 41.12
CA PHE A 335 -1.91 7.52 41.94
C PHE A 335 -1.81 8.75 42.83
N ASP A 336 -2.42 9.87 42.43
CA ASP A 336 -2.33 11.11 43.22
C ASP A 336 -3.58 11.30 44.09
N ILE A 337 -4.78 11.03 43.58
CA ILE A 337 -6.03 11.20 44.32
C ILE A 337 -6.39 9.96 45.13
N TRP A 338 -6.33 8.77 44.52
CA TRP A 338 -6.65 7.50 45.22
C TRP A 338 -5.46 6.90 45.97
N LYS A 339 -4.24 7.38 45.70
CA LYS A 339 -3.00 6.93 46.34
C LYS A 339 -2.73 5.41 46.17
N LEU A 340 -3.13 4.86 45.04
CA LEU A 340 -2.81 3.47 44.73
C LEU A 340 -1.30 3.24 44.60
N PRO A 341 -0.78 2.03 44.93
CA PRO A 341 0.64 1.70 44.79
C PRO A 341 1.11 1.82 43.34
N LYS A 342 2.34 2.31 43.14
CA LYS A 342 2.98 2.39 41.82
C LYS A 342 3.74 1.09 41.57
N ILE A 343 3.20 0.25 40.67
CA ILE A 343 3.79 -1.06 40.33
C ILE A 343 4.93 -0.87 39.31
N ASP A 344 4.64 -0.09 38.24
CA ASP A 344 5.62 0.25 37.21
C ASP A 344 5.48 1.75 36.91
N GLY A 345 6.15 2.55 37.76
CA GLY A 345 6.06 3.99 37.70
C GLY A 345 4.61 4.49 37.82
N THR A 346 4.19 5.33 36.88
CA THR A 346 2.83 5.88 36.82
C THR A 346 2.09 5.45 35.54
N SER A 347 2.49 4.35 34.93
CA SER A 347 1.81 3.80 33.76
C SER A 347 0.37 3.41 34.09
N THR A 348 -0.55 3.60 33.14
CA THR A 348 -1.96 3.17 33.19
C THR A 348 -2.27 2.12 32.12
N GLY A 349 -1.22 1.43 31.67
CA GLY A 349 -1.32 0.32 30.72
C GLY A 349 -1.98 -0.91 31.35
N LYS A 350 -2.44 -1.84 30.49
CA LYS A 350 -3.16 -3.04 30.92
C LYS A 350 -2.42 -3.81 32.01
N ALA A 351 -1.12 -4.08 31.82
CA ALA A 351 -0.32 -4.86 32.78
C ALA A 351 -0.29 -4.24 34.21
N VAL A 352 -0.23 -2.89 34.28
CA VAL A 352 -0.26 -2.18 35.58
C VAL A 352 -1.66 -2.24 36.19
N LEU A 353 -2.71 -2.06 35.41
CA LEU A 353 -4.09 -2.15 35.89
C LEU A 353 -4.42 -3.56 36.37
N ASP A 354 -4.01 -4.60 35.64
CA ASP A 354 -4.15 -6.01 36.04
C ASP A 354 -3.37 -6.29 37.34
N GLY A 355 -2.17 -5.70 37.47
CA GLY A 355 -1.36 -5.81 38.70
C GLY A 355 -2.02 -5.12 39.91
N LEU A 356 -2.67 -3.97 39.73
CA LEU A 356 -3.41 -3.30 40.80
C LEU A 356 -4.58 -4.14 41.31
N LEU A 357 -5.24 -4.92 40.44
CA LEU A 357 -6.32 -5.84 40.79
C LEU A 357 -5.88 -7.01 41.68
N GLN A 358 -4.57 -7.33 41.72
CA GLN A 358 -4.01 -8.38 42.58
C GLN A 358 -3.76 -7.87 44.02
N LEU A 359 -3.83 -6.56 44.25
CA LEU A 359 -3.60 -5.95 45.55
C LEU A 359 -4.89 -5.86 46.35
N ASP A 360 -4.75 -5.70 47.66
CA ASP A 360 -5.87 -5.36 48.55
C ASP A 360 -6.23 -3.87 48.38
N ILE A 361 -7.18 -3.58 47.49
CA ILE A 361 -7.68 -2.23 47.20
C ILE A 361 -9.19 -2.17 47.50
N LYS A 362 -9.69 -0.94 47.69
CA LYS A 362 -11.14 -0.72 47.92
C LYS A 362 -11.96 -1.29 46.78
N ASP A 363 -13.11 -1.88 47.09
CA ASP A 363 -14.03 -2.48 46.11
C ASP A 363 -14.41 -1.49 44.99
N GLU A 364 -14.60 -0.20 45.34
CA GLU A 364 -14.93 0.83 44.38
C GLU A 364 -13.79 1.08 43.38
N TYR A 365 -12.51 1.02 43.83
CA TYR A 365 -11.36 1.16 42.93
C TYR A 365 -11.19 -0.10 42.06
N ARG A 366 -11.44 -1.27 42.64
CA ARG A 366 -11.48 -2.53 41.90
C ARG A 366 -12.49 -2.48 40.79
N LEU A 367 -13.75 -2.12 41.13
CA LEU A 367 -14.84 -1.98 40.15
C LEU A 367 -14.47 -1.00 39.02
N PHE A 368 -13.89 0.15 39.38
CA PHE A 368 -13.46 1.13 38.37
C PHE A 368 -12.40 0.55 37.44
N ILE A 369 -11.37 -0.12 37.96
CA ILE A 369 -10.27 -0.65 37.15
C ILE A 369 -10.77 -1.78 36.24
N GLU A 370 -11.60 -2.71 36.73
CA GLU A 370 -12.21 -3.77 35.93
C GLU A 370 -13.09 -3.18 34.81
N THR A 371 -13.99 -2.25 35.16
CA THR A 371 -14.83 -1.56 34.17
C THR A 371 -14.03 -0.77 33.15
N LEU A 372 -12.93 -0.13 33.56
CA LEU A 372 -12.04 0.62 32.67
C LEU A 372 -11.30 -0.30 31.67
N LEU A 373 -10.87 -1.46 32.12
CA LEU A 373 -10.26 -2.47 31.24
C LEU A 373 -11.26 -2.97 30.19
N ASP A 374 -12.49 -3.30 30.61
CA ASP A 374 -13.58 -3.69 29.73
C ASP A 374 -13.96 -2.57 28.76
N TYR A 375 -14.07 -1.34 29.24
CA TYR A 375 -14.35 -0.15 28.42
C TYR A 375 -13.29 0.01 27.32
N LYS A 376 -12.00 0.00 27.67
CA LYS A 376 -10.91 0.15 26.69
C LYS A 376 -10.87 -0.99 25.67
N GLN A 377 -11.11 -2.23 26.10
CA GLN A 377 -11.17 -3.39 25.21
C GLN A 377 -12.34 -3.28 24.23
N ASN A 378 -13.54 -3.00 24.73
CA ASN A 378 -14.74 -2.85 23.92
C ASN A 378 -14.63 -1.66 22.95
N GLN A 379 -14.06 -0.53 23.39
CA GLN A 379 -13.82 0.63 22.54
C GLN A 379 -12.85 0.29 21.40
N LYS A 380 -11.77 -0.44 21.68
CA LYS A 380 -10.83 -0.86 20.64
C LYS A 380 -11.51 -1.80 19.64
N LEU A 381 -12.32 -2.75 20.09
CA LEU A 381 -13.07 -3.66 19.20
C LEU A 381 -14.04 -2.87 18.32
N LEU A 382 -14.77 -1.93 18.90
CA LEU A 382 -15.75 -1.11 18.18
C LEU A 382 -15.05 -0.26 17.11
N THR A 383 -14.08 0.55 17.51
CA THR A 383 -13.49 1.57 16.61
C THR A 383 -12.49 1.00 15.60
N ALA A 384 -11.66 0.03 16.02
CA ALA A 384 -10.61 -0.50 15.16
C ALA A 384 -11.09 -1.60 14.19
N PHE A 385 -12.21 -2.28 14.51
CA PHE A 385 -12.69 -3.40 13.71
C PHE A 385 -14.14 -3.23 13.28
N ILE A 386 -15.08 -3.13 14.22
CA ILE A 386 -16.51 -3.21 13.91
C ILE A 386 -16.97 -2.03 13.05
N GLN A 387 -16.54 -0.81 13.35
CA GLN A 387 -16.87 0.40 12.57
C GLN A 387 -15.96 0.59 11.36
N LYS A 388 -14.72 0.12 11.43
CA LYS A 388 -13.74 0.33 10.35
C LYS A 388 -13.92 -0.65 9.19
N LEU A 389 -14.03 -1.97 9.49
CA LEU A 389 -14.06 -2.99 8.43
C LEU A 389 -15.23 -2.84 7.44
N PRO A 390 -16.46 -2.44 7.82
CA PRO A 390 -17.52 -2.20 6.85
C PRO A 390 -17.19 -1.13 5.79
N ASN A 391 -16.36 -0.14 6.14
CA ASN A 391 -15.95 0.92 5.21
C ASN A 391 -14.89 0.48 4.19
N GLU A 392 -14.27 -0.67 4.40
CA GLU A 392 -13.26 -1.25 3.51
C GLU A 392 -13.87 -2.26 2.51
N VAL A 393 -15.17 -2.54 2.63
CA VAL A 393 -15.88 -3.48 1.75
C VAL A 393 -16.02 -2.87 0.36
N LYS A 394 -15.61 -3.60 -0.66
CA LYS A 394 -15.75 -3.23 -2.06
C LYS A 394 -17.13 -3.61 -2.62
N ASP A 395 -17.37 -3.27 -3.90
CA ASP A 395 -18.66 -3.49 -4.58
C ASP A 395 -19.06 -4.99 -4.66
N ASP A 396 -18.11 -5.90 -4.56
CA ASP A 396 -18.33 -7.36 -4.53
C ASP A 396 -18.69 -7.91 -3.14
N GLY A 397 -18.76 -7.05 -2.13
CA GLY A 397 -19.08 -7.41 -0.76
C GLY A 397 -17.89 -7.97 0.03
N CYS A 398 -16.68 -7.89 -0.51
CA CYS A 398 -15.45 -8.39 0.10
C CYS A 398 -14.51 -7.27 0.55
N ILE A 399 -13.67 -7.59 1.52
CA ILE A 399 -12.50 -6.80 1.91
C ILE A 399 -11.28 -7.43 1.27
N HIS A 400 -10.50 -6.63 0.53
CA HIS A 400 -9.30 -7.06 -0.15
C HIS A 400 -8.06 -6.54 0.58
N GLY A 401 -7.52 -7.38 1.47
CA GLY A 401 -6.28 -7.08 2.16
C GLY A 401 -5.07 -7.21 1.23
N ARG A 402 -3.95 -6.60 1.63
CA ARG A 402 -2.66 -6.78 0.96
C ARG A 402 -1.76 -7.65 1.80
N PHE A 403 -1.14 -8.65 1.19
CA PHE A 403 -0.19 -9.54 1.83
C PHE A 403 1.21 -9.33 1.24
N SER A 404 2.20 -9.10 2.08
CA SER A 404 3.59 -8.93 1.64
C SER A 404 4.43 -10.13 2.04
N GLN A 405 5.08 -10.76 1.06
CA GLN A 405 6.03 -11.85 1.23
C GLN A 405 7.36 -11.33 1.80
N ILE A 406 7.66 -10.06 1.55
CA ILE A 406 8.89 -9.38 1.98
C ILE A 406 8.70 -8.48 3.20
N GLY A 407 7.57 -8.59 3.89
CA GLY A 407 7.22 -7.71 5.02
C GLY A 407 7.91 -8.03 6.34
N ALA A 408 8.55 -9.19 6.46
CA ALA A 408 9.27 -9.62 7.65
C ALA A 408 10.53 -10.41 7.28
N LYS A 409 11.65 -10.14 7.96
CA LYS A 409 12.94 -10.82 7.74
C LYS A 409 12.87 -12.35 7.91
N THR A 410 11.85 -12.84 8.58
CA THR A 410 11.61 -14.27 8.80
C THR A 410 10.77 -14.93 7.72
N LEU A 411 10.51 -14.27 6.59
CA LEU A 411 9.62 -14.69 5.50
C LEU A 411 8.16 -14.97 5.95
N ARG A 412 7.76 -14.42 7.10
CA ARG A 412 6.33 -14.40 7.48
C ARG A 412 5.61 -13.34 6.67
N PHE A 413 4.39 -13.63 6.26
CA PHE A 413 3.55 -12.61 5.68
C PHE A 413 3.30 -11.46 6.65
N SER A 414 3.36 -10.26 6.13
CA SER A 414 2.73 -9.11 6.76
C SER A 414 1.49 -8.71 5.96
N SER A 415 0.46 -8.24 6.64
CA SER A 415 -0.76 -7.76 6.00
C SER A 415 -0.96 -6.27 6.24
N SER A 416 -1.56 -5.61 5.26
CA SER A 416 -2.01 -4.22 5.35
C SER A 416 -3.32 -4.05 4.59
N ASP A 417 -3.97 -2.89 4.78
CA ASP A 417 -5.15 -2.46 4.04
C ASP A 417 -6.30 -3.49 3.97
N PRO A 418 -7.01 -3.77 5.09
CA PRO A 418 -6.93 -3.10 6.39
C PRO A 418 -5.89 -3.74 7.33
N LYS A 419 -5.34 -2.91 8.22
CA LYS A 419 -4.44 -3.37 9.29
C LYS A 419 -5.22 -3.92 10.45
#